data_c16c0e507adb2efe116003d9c5e1fa5a
#
_entry.id   c16c0e507adb2efe116003d9c5e1fa5a
#
_cell.length_a   1.000
_cell.length_b   1.000
_cell.length_c   1.000
_cell.angle_alpha   90.00
_cell.angle_beta   90.00
_cell.angle_gamma   90.00
#
_symmetry.space_group_name_H-M   'P 1'
#
loop_
_entity.id
_entity.type
_entity.pdbx_description
1 polymer ?
#
loop_
_entity_poly.entity_id
_entity_poly.type
_entity_poly.pdbx_seq_one_letter_code
_entity_poly.pdbx_strand_id
1 'polypeptide(L)'
;MSQRRRRSLARPAALLLAVAASMALPALAADTAPVTLKDAYAESFLLGTAVNDDIVAGRDTRAQALVPRHFNALTAENVMKVEELHPTPDSWNFGPADAFVAFGQKHDMFLIGHTLVWHNQTPAWFFQDAAGNALAKDALAERLRAYIEVVAGRYAGKVQAWDVVNEQIGEDGTYRDTTWVRGIGDGDELMRLAFTYASRYAPDTELYYNDFNTWRPEKRDGIVRMVKQLQAAGVRIDGIGMQGHWGLDYPAIADIEAAIDAYAALGVKVMITELDVDVLPLTKEGQIIGQGMTHPQFQLPEFKRFLDPYRDGLPAEVQQRLADRYAELFALFHRKRDVISRVSVWGVHDTMSWKNGYPIPDRTNYPLLFDRQYQPKPALDTVLQVPRKR
;
A
#
# COMPACT_ATOMS: atom_id res chain seq x y z
N MET A 1 82.43 -84.80 0.48
CA MET A 1 82.73 -83.42 0.75
C MET A 1 82.19 -82.53 -0.37
N SER A 2 80.99 -82.06 -0.34
CA SER A 2 80.35 -81.31 -1.37
C SER A 2 79.45 -80.22 -0.79
N GLN A 3 79.83 -79.02 -1.04
CA GLN A 3 79.00 -77.86 -0.64
C GLN A 3 77.93 -77.61 -1.71
N ARG A 4 76.70 -77.67 -1.31
CA ARG A 4 75.58 -77.23 -2.14
C ARG A 4 75.26 -75.73 -1.81
N ARG A 5 75.45 -74.88 -2.78
CA ARG A 5 75.05 -73.50 -2.81
C ARG A 5 73.54 -73.45 -3.05
N ARG A 6 72.83 -72.83 -2.09
CA ARG A 6 71.41 -72.44 -2.27
C ARG A 6 71.39 -71.10 -3.01
N ARG A 7 70.74 -71.08 -4.15
CA ARG A 7 70.41 -69.83 -4.86
C ARG A 7 69.07 -69.27 -4.30
N SER A 8 69.08 -68.09 -3.77
CA SER A 8 67.88 -67.35 -3.40
C SER A 8 67.30 -66.65 -4.65
N LEU A 9 66.07 -66.95 -4.93
CA LEU A 9 65.24 -66.25 -5.94
C LEU A 9 64.59 -65.00 -5.29
N ALA A 10 65.05 -63.84 -5.74
CA ALA A 10 64.40 -62.58 -5.41
C ALA A 10 63.17 -62.43 -6.27
N ARG A 11 62.03 -62.22 -5.62
CA ARG A 11 60.71 -61.80 -6.25
C ARG A 11 60.71 -60.29 -6.43
N PRO A 12 60.32 -59.72 -7.57
CA PRO A 12 60.07 -58.29 -7.68
C PRO A 12 58.75 -57.92 -7.06
N ALA A 13 58.76 -56.94 -6.15
CA ALA A 13 57.54 -56.29 -5.60
C ALA A 13 56.97 -55.38 -6.69
N ALA A 14 55.77 -55.69 -7.15
CA ALA A 14 55.01 -54.79 -8.01
C ALA A 14 54.36 -53.69 -7.12
N LEU A 15 54.77 -52.44 -7.38
CA LEU A 15 54.23 -51.27 -6.75
C LEU A 15 52.90 -50.87 -7.48
N LEU A 16 51.74 -51.16 -6.90
CA LEU A 16 50.45 -50.70 -7.37
C LEU A 16 50.26 -49.24 -6.97
N LEU A 17 50.41 -48.30 -7.90
CA LEU A 17 49.95 -46.89 -7.73
C LEU A 17 48.43 -46.87 -7.85
N ALA A 18 47.71 -46.68 -6.72
CA ALA A 18 46.30 -46.37 -6.72
C ALA A 18 46.12 -44.87 -7.06
N VAL A 19 45.73 -44.55 -8.29
CA VAL A 19 45.26 -43.22 -8.69
C VAL A 19 43.84 -43.03 -8.14
N ALA A 20 43.69 -42.30 -7.02
CA ALA A 20 42.40 -41.84 -6.55
C ALA A 20 41.90 -40.74 -7.47
N ALA A 21 41.02 -41.06 -8.41
CA ALA A 21 40.28 -40.10 -9.19
C ALA A 21 39.23 -39.47 -8.26
N SER A 22 39.47 -38.25 -7.75
CA SER A 22 38.48 -37.43 -7.06
C SER A 22 37.45 -37.02 -8.10
N MET A 23 36.32 -37.71 -8.17
CA MET A 23 35.13 -37.22 -8.87
C MET A 23 34.56 -36.07 -8.03
N ALA A 24 34.90 -34.84 -8.41
CA ALA A 24 34.13 -33.65 -7.95
C ALA A 24 32.75 -33.78 -8.55
N LEU A 25 31.77 -34.14 -7.71
CA LEU A 25 30.35 -33.98 -8.05
C LEU A 25 30.11 -32.48 -8.29
N PRO A 26 29.51 -32.09 -9.44
CA PRO A 26 29.07 -30.74 -9.60
C PRO A 26 28.06 -30.49 -8.49
N ALA A 27 28.32 -29.47 -7.64
CA ALA A 27 27.30 -28.93 -6.72
C ALA A 27 26.14 -28.51 -7.64
N LEU A 28 25.03 -29.23 -7.56
CA LEU A 28 23.74 -28.76 -8.08
C LEU A 28 23.51 -27.43 -7.42
N ALA A 29 23.70 -26.33 -8.16
CA ALA A 29 23.18 -25.02 -7.76
C ALA A 29 21.69 -25.26 -7.54
N ALA A 30 21.26 -25.21 -6.29
CA ALA A 30 19.84 -25.19 -6.00
C ALA A 30 19.26 -24.01 -6.78
N ASP A 31 18.38 -24.33 -7.71
CA ASP A 31 17.61 -23.36 -8.48
C ASP A 31 16.65 -22.67 -7.47
N THR A 32 17.22 -21.74 -6.69
CA THR A 32 16.43 -20.98 -5.72
C THR A 32 15.54 -20.06 -6.53
N ALA A 33 14.25 -20.34 -6.52
CA ALA A 33 13.25 -19.45 -7.11
C ALA A 33 13.55 -18.00 -6.69
N PRO A 34 13.42 -17.03 -7.61
CA PRO A 34 13.71 -15.63 -7.29
C PRO A 34 12.85 -15.19 -6.10
N VAL A 35 13.52 -14.63 -5.09
CA VAL A 35 12.87 -14.15 -3.85
C VAL A 35 11.81 -13.11 -4.20
N THR A 36 10.62 -13.27 -3.64
CA THR A 36 9.51 -12.34 -3.86
C THR A 36 9.49 -11.24 -2.78
N LEU A 37 8.72 -10.17 -2.98
CA LEU A 37 8.61 -9.10 -1.99
C LEU A 37 8.11 -9.62 -0.64
N LYS A 38 7.01 -10.37 -0.62
CA LYS A 38 6.43 -10.92 0.61
C LYS A 38 7.38 -11.85 1.35
N ASP A 39 8.20 -12.63 0.62
CA ASP A 39 9.19 -13.53 1.24
C ASP A 39 10.36 -12.74 1.84
N ALA A 40 10.82 -11.69 1.15
CA ALA A 40 11.92 -10.86 1.62
C ALA A 40 11.59 -10.14 2.95
N TYR A 41 10.31 -9.79 3.16
CA TYR A 41 9.85 -9.04 4.34
C TYR A 41 9.00 -9.88 5.30
N ALA A 42 9.00 -11.21 5.18
CA ALA A 42 8.16 -12.10 5.99
C ALA A 42 8.32 -11.89 7.51
N GLU A 43 9.53 -11.54 7.96
CA GLU A 43 9.86 -11.27 9.37
C GLU A 43 9.74 -9.78 9.75
N SER A 44 9.17 -8.94 8.87
CA SER A 44 9.11 -7.49 9.08
C SER A 44 7.67 -6.98 9.12
N PHE A 45 6.97 -7.04 8.01
CA PHE A 45 5.61 -6.53 7.85
C PHE A 45 4.94 -7.15 6.61
N LEU A 46 3.63 -7.01 6.51
CA LEU A 46 2.90 -7.43 5.32
C LEU A 46 3.23 -6.52 4.13
N LEU A 47 3.40 -7.13 2.96
CA LEU A 47 3.52 -6.43 1.68
C LEU A 47 2.18 -6.43 0.97
N GLY A 48 1.64 -5.23 0.71
CA GLY A 48 0.34 -5.05 0.08
C GLY A 48 0.39 -4.33 -1.26
N THR A 49 -0.71 -4.42 -1.99
CA THR A 49 -0.97 -3.59 -3.18
C THR A 49 -2.45 -3.25 -3.30
N ALA A 50 -2.76 -2.10 -3.91
CA ALA A 50 -4.12 -1.83 -4.36
C ALA A 50 -4.41 -2.59 -5.65
N VAL A 51 -5.64 -3.11 -5.79
CA VAL A 51 -6.11 -3.79 -6.99
C VAL A 51 -7.45 -3.20 -7.45
N ASN A 52 -7.58 -3.06 -8.76
CA ASN A 52 -8.80 -2.63 -9.41
C ASN A 52 -9.67 -3.82 -9.87
N ASP A 53 -10.84 -3.52 -10.40
CA ASP A 53 -11.80 -4.51 -10.89
C ASP A 53 -11.24 -5.35 -12.05
N ASP A 54 -10.40 -4.79 -12.95
CA ASP A 54 -9.81 -5.54 -14.05
C ASP A 54 -8.92 -6.70 -13.59
N ILE A 55 -8.16 -6.48 -12.52
CA ILE A 55 -7.29 -7.50 -11.93
C ILE A 55 -8.13 -8.61 -11.29
N VAL A 56 -9.08 -8.25 -10.42
CA VAL A 56 -9.86 -9.26 -9.70
C VAL A 56 -10.81 -10.04 -10.61
N ALA A 57 -11.33 -9.42 -11.65
CA ALA A 57 -12.18 -10.06 -12.67
C ALA A 57 -11.38 -10.86 -13.71
N GLY A 58 -10.05 -10.85 -13.66
CA GLY A 58 -9.20 -11.58 -14.60
C GLY A 58 -9.11 -10.96 -16.00
N ARG A 59 -9.47 -9.70 -16.17
CA ARG A 59 -9.27 -8.96 -17.43
C ARG A 59 -7.81 -8.56 -17.59
N ASP A 60 -7.13 -8.18 -16.52
CA ASP A 60 -5.66 -8.02 -16.49
C ASP A 60 -5.01 -9.27 -15.89
N THR A 61 -4.84 -10.30 -16.72
CA THR A 61 -4.25 -11.58 -16.29
C THR A 61 -2.78 -11.47 -15.89
N ARG A 62 -2.04 -10.49 -16.41
CA ARG A 62 -0.61 -10.30 -16.10
C ARG A 62 -0.45 -9.71 -14.70
N ALA A 63 -1.17 -8.64 -14.37
CA ALA A 63 -1.19 -8.10 -13.03
C ALA A 63 -1.78 -9.12 -12.03
N GLN A 64 -2.85 -9.83 -12.41
CA GLN A 64 -3.44 -10.89 -11.60
C GLN A 64 -2.43 -11.98 -11.19
N ALA A 65 -1.48 -12.33 -12.07
CA ALA A 65 -0.42 -13.30 -11.75
C ALA A 65 0.68 -12.73 -10.85
N LEU A 66 0.98 -11.42 -10.94
CA LEU A 66 1.99 -10.76 -10.10
C LEU A 66 1.52 -10.60 -8.65
N VAL A 67 0.23 -10.36 -8.44
CA VAL A 67 -0.33 -10.07 -7.12
C VAL A 67 -0.03 -11.19 -6.11
N PRO A 68 -0.46 -12.45 -6.26
CA PRO A 68 -0.20 -13.49 -5.28
C PRO A 68 1.27 -13.90 -5.19
N ARG A 69 2.06 -13.57 -6.21
CA ARG A 69 3.50 -13.85 -6.22
C ARG A 69 4.26 -12.93 -5.27
N HIS A 70 3.95 -11.62 -5.28
CA HIS A 70 4.74 -10.62 -4.59
C HIS A 70 4.10 -10.05 -3.34
N PHE A 71 2.77 -10.17 -3.18
CA PHE A 71 2.01 -9.53 -2.12
C PHE A 71 1.26 -10.55 -1.26
N ASN A 72 1.00 -10.20 -0.02
CA ASN A 72 0.19 -10.95 0.95
C ASN A 72 -0.88 -10.09 1.63
N ALA A 73 -1.07 -8.85 1.17
CA ALA A 73 -2.18 -7.97 1.57
C ALA A 73 -2.76 -7.24 0.35
N LEU A 74 -4.06 -6.99 0.36
CA LEU A 74 -4.77 -6.30 -0.72
C LEU A 74 -5.65 -5.18 -0.18
N THR A 75 -5.66 -4.05 -0.89
CA THR A 75 -6.62 -2.96 -0.71
C THR A 75 -7.50 -2.84 -1.95
N ALA A 76 -8.80 -2.67 -1.74
CA ALA A 76 -9.73 -2.41 -2.84
C ALA A 76 -9.53 -0.96 -3.32
N GLU A 77 -9.07 -0.75 -4.57
CA GLU A 77 -8.80 0.60 -5.08
C GLU A 77 -10.06 1.48 -5.10
N ASN A 78 -11.17 0.96 -5.64
CA ASN A 78 -12.43 1.71 -5.77
C ASN A 78 -13.67 0.92 -5.35
N VAL A 79 -13.72 -0.39 -5.61
CA VAL A 79 -14.95 -1.20 -5.55
C VAL A 79 -15.64 -1.27 -4.17
N MET A 80 -14.98 -0.82 -3.10
CA MET A 80 -15.57 -0.73 -1.76
C MET A 80 -15.90 0.70 -1.31
N LYS A 81 -15.77 1.70 -2.18
CA LYS A 81 -16.19 3.08 -1.90
C LYS A 81 -17.72 3.24 -2.01
N VAL A 82 -18.27 4.23 -1.32
CA VAL A 82 -19.73 4.43 -1.24
C VAL A 82 -20.37 4.54 -2.61
N GLU A 83 -19.76 5.32 -3.53
CA GLU A 83 -20.26 5.54 -4.89
C GLU A 83 -20.40 4.23 -5.68
N GLU A 84 -19.48 3.30 -5.49
CA GLU A 84 -19.48 2.00 -6.15
C GLU A 84 -20.45 1.00 -5.51
N LEU A 85 -20.46 0.95 -4.16
CA LEU A 85 -21.29 0.00 -3.42
C LEU A 85 -22.77 0.39 -3.36
N HIS A 86 -23.06 1.71 -3.28
CA HIS A 86 -24.39 2.24 -3.04
C HIS A 86 -24.64 3.50 -3.88
N PRO A 87 -24.66 3.37 -5.22
CA PRO A 87 -24.72 4.51 -6.14
C PRO A 87 -26.01 5.31 -6.05
N THR A 88 -27.13 4.67 -5.68
CA THR A 88 -28.43 5.33 -5.48
C THR A 88 -29.11 4.83 -4.21
N PRO A 89 -30.09 5.55 -3.63
CA PRO A 89 -30.78 5.14 -2.39
C PRO A 89 -31.36 3.72 -2.43
N ASP A 90 -31.74 3.25 -3.60
CA ASP A 90 -32.48 1.99 -3.78
C ASP A 90 -31.62 0.88 -4.37
N SER A 91 -30.30 1.10 -4.59
CA SER A 91 -29.43 0.12 -5.24
C SER A 91 -28.15 -0.16 -4.48
N TRP A 92 -27.81 -1.44 -4.43
CA TRP A 92 -26.52 -1.93 -3.93
C TRP A 92 -25.82 -2.72 -5.03
N ASN A 93 -24.53 -2.47 -5.17
CA ASN A 93 -23.65 -3.15 -6.14
C ASN A 93 -22.49 -3.84 -5.43
N PHE A 94 -22.74 -5.00 -4.84
CA PHE A 94 -21.72 -5.78 -4.13
C PHE A 94 -20.88 -6.68 -5.04
N GLY A 95 -21.28 -6.89 -6.30
CA GLY A 95 -20.61 -7.85 -7.19
C GLY A 95 -19.10 -7.66 -7.30
N PRO A 96 -18.60 -6.46 -7.65
CA PRO A 96 -17.15 -6.19 -7.72
C PRO A 96 -16.43 -6.34 -6.37
N ALA A 97 -17.04 -5.88 -5.28
CA ALA A 97 -16.46 -6.01 -3.94
C ALA A 97 -16.45 -7.48 -3.46
N ASP A 98 -17.48 -8.25 -3.77
CA ASP A 98 -17.51 -9.71 -3.49
C ASP A 98 -16.42 -10.43 -4.30
N ALA A 99 -16.17 -10.05 -5.55
CA ALA A 99 -15.10 -10.59 -6.37
C ALA A 99 -13.71 -10.26 -5.80
N PHE A 100 -13.50 -9.03 -5.30
CA PHE A 100 -12.27 -8.64 -4.59
C PHE A 100 -12.04 -9.53 -3.36
N VAL A 101 -13.05 -9.72 -2.52
CA VAL A 101 -12.96 -10.55 -1.32
C VAL A 101 -12.67 -12.00 -1.69
N ALA A 102 -13.37 -12.55 -2.69
CA ALA A 102 -13.16 -13.93 -3.14
C ALA A 102 -11.75 -14.14 -3.71
N PHE A 103 -11.22 -13.15 -4.45
CA PHE A 103 -9.86 -13.19 -4.98
C PHE A 103 -8.82 -13.22 -3.85
N GLY A 104 -8.95 -12.33 -2.87
CA GLY A 104 -8.03 -12.29 -1.73
C GLY A 104 -8.09 -13.54 -0.87
N GLN A 105 -9.29 -14.06 -0.58
CA GLN A 105 -9.47 -15.32 0.18
C GLN A 105 -8.88 -16.52 -0.56
N LYS A 106 -9.04 -16.60 -1.88
CA LYS A 106 -8.45 -17.65 -2.71
C LYS A 106 -6.91 -17.73 -2.59
N HIS A 107 -6.27 -16.61 -2.28
CA HIS A 107 -4.82 -16.48 -2.19
C HIS A 107 -4.31 -16.25 -0.77
N ASP A 108 -5.15 -16.47 0.26
CA ASP A 108 -4.83 -16.33 1.68
C ASP A 108 -4.24 -14.94 2.02
N MET A 109 -4.82 -13.86 1.47
CA MET A 109 -4.33 -12.50 1.63
C MET A 109 -5.05 -11.77 2.75
N PHE A 110 -4.33 -10.87 3.43
CA PHE A 110 -4.90 -9.89 4.35
C PHE A 110 -5.65 -8.83 3.56
N LEU A 111 -6.96 -8.70 3.77
CA LEU A 111 -7.83 -7.81 3.00
C LEU A 111 -8.16 -6.54 3.76
N ILE A 112 -8.02 -5.40 3.08
CA ILE A 112 -8.37 -4.08 3.59
C ILE A 112 -9.54 -3.53 2.80
N GLY A 113 -10.64 -3.25 3.50
CA GLY A 113 -11.77 -2.50 2.95
C GLY A 113 -11.44 -1.00 2.92
N HIS A 114 -11.55 -0.39 1.77
CA HIS A 114 -11.25 1.02 1.56
C HIS A 114 -12.42 1.66 0.78
N THR A 115 -13.21 2.52 1.37
CA THR A 115 -13.25 3.06 2.72
C THR A 115 -14.71 3.25 3.14
N LEU A 116 -15.01 3.24 4.45
CA LEU A 116 -16.39 3.42 4.91
C LEU A 116 -16.86 4.88 4.86
N VAL A 117 -15.99 5.84 5.19
CA VAL A 117 -16.28 7.27 5.20
C VAL A 117 -15.18 8.05 4.48
N TRP A 118 -15.56 8.74 3.41
CA TRP A 118 -14.68 9.65 2.68
C TRP A 118 -15.51 10.78 2.07
N HIS A 119 -14.93 11.98 1.96
CA HIS A 119 -15.62 13.13 1.40
C HIS A 119 -15.67 13.13 -0.13
N ASN A 120 -14.78 12.36 -0.78
CA ASN A 120 -14.85 12.06 -2.19
C ASN A 120 -15.58 10.72 -2.43
N GLN A 121 -16.05 10.48 -3.63
CA GLN A 121 -16.73 9.25 -4.06
C GLN A 121 -17.84 8.80 -3.08
N THR A 122 -18.54 9.79 -2.51
CA THR A 122 -19.80 9.61 -1.77
C THR A 122 -20.89 10.37 -2.51
N PRO A 123 -21.94 9.69 -3.02
CA PRO A 123 -22.97 10.32 -3.84
C PRO A 123 -23.71 11.42 -3.06
N ALA A 124 -24.14 12.48 -3.76
CA ALA A 124 -24.84 13.61 -3.15
C ALA A 124 -26.10 13.21 -2.38
N TRP A 125 -26.86 12.21 -2.88
CA TRP A 125 -28.06 11.69 -2.23
C TRP A 125 -27.81 11.20 -0.80
N PHE A 126 -26.57 10.78 -0.48
CA PHE A 126 -26.22 10.29 0.84
C PHE A 126 -26.43 11.36 1.93
N PHE A 127 -26.34 12.63 1.56
CA PHE A 127 -26.48 13.79 2.43
C PHE A 127 -27.86 14.47 2.31
N GLN A 128 -28.76 13.94 1.48
CA GLN A 128 -30.03 14.60 1.12
C GLN A 128 -31.23 13.72 1.43
N ASP A 129 -32.37 14.39 1.71
CA ASP A 129 -33.67 13.74 1.75
C ASP A 129 -34.24 13.51 0.33
N ALA A 130 -35.42 12.91 0.23
CA ALA A 130 -36.05 12.62 -1.05
C ALA A 130 -36.43 13.89 -1.86
N ALA A 131 -36.48 15.05 -1.22
CA ALA A 131 -36.75 16.34 -1.87
C ALA A 131 -35.44 17.07 -2.26
N GLY A 132 -34.25 16.47 -1.97
CA GLY A 132 -32.94 17.06 -2.25
C GLY A 132 -32.45 18.05 -1.19
N ASN A 133 -33.13 18.18 -0.07
CA ASN A 133 -32.68 19.04 1.03
C ASN A 133 -31.63 18.32 1.86
N ALA A 134 -30.70 19.07 2.47
CA ALA A 134 -29.72 18.51 3.39
C ALA A 134 -30.40 17.79 4.57
N LEU A 135 -29.91 16.61 4.91
CA LEU A 135 -30.39 15.86 6.06
C LEU A 135 -30.09 16.59 7.38
N ALA A 136 -31.01 16.47 8.32
CA ALA A 136 -30.73 16.82 9.72
C ALA A 136 -29.64 15.86 10.27
N LYS A 137 -28.88 16.34 11.27
CA LYS A 137 -27.76 15.60 11.90
C LYS A 137 -28.14 14.16 12.27
N ASP A 138 -29.24 13.96 13.00
CA ASP A 138 -29.64 12.64 13.48
C ASP A 138 -30.01 11.70 12.33
N ALA A 139 -30.61 12.20 11.26
CA ALA A 139 -30.94 11.44 10.07
C ALA A 139 -29.68 11.03 9.29
N LEU A 140 -28.68 11.91 9.19
CA LEU A 140 -27.39 11.59 8.57
C LEU A 140 -26.61 10.57 9.41
N ALA A 141 -26.59 10.74 10.74
CA ALA A 141 -25.94 9.79 11.64
C ALA A 141 -26.58 8.38 11.56
N GLU A 142 -27.91 8.31 11.45
CA GLU A 142 -28.62 7.04 11.26
C GLU A 142 -28.34 6.42 9.87
N ARG A 143 -28.27 7.22 8.82
CA ARG A 143 -27.88 6.73 7.48
C ARG A 143 -26.44 6.20 7.47
N LEU A 144 -25.52 6.89 8.13
CA LEU A 144 -24.14 6.42 8.31
C LEU A 144 -24.11 5.10 9.07
N ARG A 145 -24.88 4.99 10.16
CA ARG A 145 -24.99 3.76 10.94
C ARG A 145 -25.48 2.60 10.08
N ALA A 146 -26.59 2.80 9.36
CA ALA A 146 -27.19 1.78 8.51
C ALA A 146 -26.26 1.36 7.37
N TYR A 147 -25.54 2.31 6.76
CA TYR A 147 -24.55 2.01 5.73
C TYR A 147 -23.40 1.13 6.27
N ILE A 148 -22.81 1.53 7.40
CA ILE A 148 -21.72 0.76 8.02
C ILE A 148 -22.23 -0.62 8.47
N GLU A 149 -23.43 -0.74 9.01
CA GLU A 149 -24.04 -2.03 9.37
C GLU A 149 -24.11 -2.96 8.17
N VAL A 150 -24.58 -2.48 7.03
CA VAL A 150 -24.72 -3.29 5.82
C VAL A 150 -23.33 -3.65 5.26
N VAL A 151 -22.43 -2.69 5.09
CA VAL A 151 -21.15 -2.91 4.41
C VAL A 151 -20.17 -3.65 5.31
N ALA A 152 -19.87 -3.14 6.50
CA ALA A 152 -18.93 -3.77 7.41
C ALA A 152 -19.46 -5.13 7.90
N GLY A 153 -20.77 -5.23 8.17
CA GLY A 153 -21.42 -6.49 8.54
C GLY A 153 -21.37 -7.56 7.45
N ARG A 154 -21.54 -7.20 6.16
CA ARG A 154 -21.43 -8.13 5.03
C ARG A 154 -20.05 -8.78 4.94
N TYR A 155 -19.00 -8.04 5.25
CA TYR A 155 -17.61 -8.47 5.12
C TYR A 155 -16.97 -8.84 6.47
N ALA A 156 -17.73 -8.87 7.56
CA ALA A 156 -17.25 -9.34 8.86
C ALA A 156 -16.70 -10.78 8.75
N GLY A 157 -15.51 -11.00 9.32
CA GLY A 157 -14.78 -12.26 9.22
C GLY A 157 -14.15 -12.57 7.85
N LYS A 158 -14.30 -11.68 6.86
CA LYS A 158 -13.74 -11.82 5.50
C LYS A 158 -12.70 -10.76 5.19
N VAL A 159 -12.90 -9.56 5.69
CA VAL A 159 -11.98 -8.42 5.60
C VAL A 159 -11.31 -8.25 6.96
N GLN A 160 -9.99 -8.14 6.99
CA GLN A 160 -9.21 -8.10 8.23
C GLN A 160 -9.02 -6.68 8.76
N ALA A 161 -9.17 -5.67 7.90
CA ALA A 161 -9.04 -4.26 8.29
C ALA A 161 -9.99 -3.36 7.49
N TRP A 162 -10.44 -2.25 8.08
CA TRP A 162 -11.15 -1.18 7.41
C TRP A 162 -10.42 0.15 7.57
N ASP A 163 -10.22 0.85 6.48
CA ASP A 163 -10.05 2.30 6.51
C ASP A 163 -11.42 2.91 6.84
N VAL A 164 -11.67 3.16 8.13
CA VAL A 164 -12.99 3.60 8.61
C VAL A 164 -13.27 5.02 8.13
N VAL A 165 -12.31 5.92 8.31
CA VAL A 165 -12.37 7.29 7.82
C VAL A 165 -11.12 7.62 7.04
N ASN A 166 -11.31 8.17 5.84
CA ASN A 166 -10.25 8.59 4.95
C ASN A 166 -10.21 10.11 4.82
N GLU A 167 -9.01 10.72 5.03
CA GLU A 167 -8.67 12.11 4.69
C GLU A 167 -9.52 13.20 5.36
N GLN A 168 -9.85 13.05 6.63
CA GLN A 168 -10.70 14.03 7.31
C GLN A 168 -9.93 15.17 7.98
N ILE A 169 -8.60 15.04 8.18
CA ILE A 169 -7.76 16.09 8.77
C ILE A 169 -7.14 16.95 7.65
N GLY A 170 -7.28 18.27 7.78
CA GLY A 170 -6.70 19.24 6.86
C GLY A 170 -5.19 19.43 7.04
N GLU A 171 -4.57 20.17 6.11
CA GLU A 171 -3.13 20.45 6.15
C GLU A 171 -2.71 21.31 7.36
N ASP A 172 -3.66 22.06 7.92
CA ASP A 172 -3.49 22.88 9.14
C ASP A 172 -3.73 22.08 10.45
N GLY A 173 -4.00 20.77 10.34
CA GLY A 173 -4.27 19.88 11.45
C GLY A 173 -5.69 20.02 12.04
N THR A 174 -6.56 20.82 11.44
CA THR A 174 -7.99 20.87 11.80
C THR A 174 -8.81 19.89 10.97
N TYR A 175 -10.08 19.67 11.33
CA TYR A 175 -10.97 18.90 10.48
C TYR A 175 -11.26 19.64 9.18
N ARG A 176 -11.24 18.93 8.05
CA ARG A 176 -11.67 19.49 6.76
C ARG A 176 -13.14 19.90 6.82
N ASP A 177 -13.46 21.03 6.19
CA ASP A 177 -14.85 21.47 6.00
C ASP A 177 -15.51 20.63 4.87
N THR A 178 -15.88 19.40 5.20
CA THR A 178 -16.52 18.45 4.28
C THR A 178 -18.03 18.43 4.49
N THR A 179 -18.77 17.87 3.53
CA THR A 179 -20.23 17.64 3.68
C THR A 179 -20.53 16.75 4.89
N TRP A 180 -19.65 15.80 5.21
CA TRP A 180 -19.75 14.97 6.40
C TRP A 180 -19.68 15.78 7.68
N VAL A 181 -18.65 16.62 7.83
CA VAL A 181 -18.47 17.44 9.05
C VAL A 181 -19.57 18.47 9.19
N ARG A 182 -19.95 19.16 8.10
CA ARG A 182 -21.08 20.11 8.13
C ARG A 182 -22.39 19.43 8.51
N GLY A 183 -22.64 18.23 7.97
CA GLY A 183 -23.89 17.50 8.21
C GLY A 183 -24.00 16.92 9.63
N ILE A 184 -22.91 16.43 10.20
CA ILE A 184 -22.84 15.97 11.60
C ILE A 184 -22.67 17.15 12.55
N GLY A 185 -22.12 18.28 12.08
CA GLY A 185 -21.92 19.50 12.85
C GLY A 185 -20.63 19.57 13.65
N ASP A 186 -19.87 18.48 13.74
CA ASP A 186 -18.61 18.39 14.47
C ASP A 186 -17.74 17.24 13.92
N GLY A 187 -16.44 17.51 13.72
CA GLY A 187 -15.49 16.51 13.24
C GLY A 187 -15.19 15.41 14.26
N ASP A 188 -15.05 15.74 15.55
CA ASP A 188 -14.82 14.74 16.61
C ASP A 188 -16.03 13.80 16.74
N GLU A 189 -17.24 14.32 16.61
CA GLU A 189 -18.47 13.53 16.63
C GLU A 189 -18.57 12.60 15.42
N LEU A 190 -18.19 13.08 14.21
CA LEU A 190 -18.13 12.24 13.01
C LEU A 190 -17.17 11.05 13.21
N MET A 191 -15.96 11.31 13.72
CA MET A 191 -14.97 10.28 14.00
C MET A 191 -15.51 9.29 15.04
N ARG A 192 -16.08 9.78 16.13
CA ARG A 192 -16.67 8.96 17.19
C ARG A 192 -17.78 8.04 16.66
N LEU A 193 -18.70 8.57 15.86
CA LEU A 193 -19.79 7.79 15.27
C LEU A 193 -19.25 6.71 14.31
N ALA A 194 -18.40 7.08 13.36
CA ALA A 194 -17.86 6.16 12.35
C ALA A 194 -17.11 4.98 12.99
N PHE A 195 -16.20 5.26 13.91
CA PHE A 195 -15.42 4.22 14.60
C PHE A 195 -16.29 3.37 15.56
N THR A 196 -17.27 3.98 16.24
CA THR A 196 -18.22 3.23 17.10
C THR A 196 -19.05 2.26 16.26
N TYR A 197 -19.58 2.70 15.12
CA TYR A 197 -20.37 1.84 14.24
C TYR A 197 -19.52 0.74 13.60
N ALA A 198 -18.34 1.07 13.10
CA ALA A 198 -17.42 0.08 12.56
C ALA A 198 -17.02 -0.98 13.60
N SER A 199 -16.70 -0.57 14.82
CA SER A 199 -16.40 -1.49 15.94
C SER A 199 -17.58 -2.40 16.30
N ARG A 200 -18.81 -1.89 16.19
CA ARG A 200 -20.02 -2.65 16.50
C ARG A 200 -20.32 -3.72 15.44
N TYR A 201 -20.19 -3.37 14.16
CA TYR A 201 -20.62 -4.23 13.05
C TYR A 201 -19.51 -5.08 12.44
N ALA A 202 -18.24 -4.77 12.77
CA ALA A 202 -17.07 -5.57 12.44
C ALA A 202 -16.11 -5.66 13.65
N PRO A 203 -16.52 -6.34 14.74
CA PRO A 203 -15.79 -6.33 16.01
C PRO A 203 -14.39 -6.93 15.92
N ASP A 204 -14.21 -7.93 15.06
CA ASP A 204 -12.94 -8.66 14.89
C ASP A 204 -12.05 -8.08 13.78
N THR A 205 -12.45 -6.96 13.18
CA THR A 205 -11.73 -6.29 12.09
C THR A 205 -10.94 -5.10 12.65
N GLU A 206 -9.71 -4.91 12.22
CA GLU A 206 -8.90 -3.75 12.61
C GLU A 206 -9.47 -2.47 12.00
N LEU A 207 -9.47 -1.37 12.77
CA LEU A 207 -10.08 -0.10 12.42
C LEU A 207 -9.03 0.99 12.28
N TYR A 208 -8.89 1.57 11.07
CA TYR A 208 -7.86 2.53 10.74
C TYR A 208 -8.41 3.90 10.36
N TYR A 209 -7.64 4.92 10.68
CA TYR A 209 -7.71 6.22 10.02
C TYR A 209 -6.61 6.28 8.95
N ASN A 210 -6.94 6.74 7.74
CA ASN A 210 -6.01 6.79 6.62
C ASN A 210 -5.96 8.19 6.02
N ASP A 211 -4.76 8.74 5.75
CA ASP A 211 -4.62 10.08 5.17
C ASP A 211 -3.27 10.27 4.45
N PHE A 212 -3.22 11.27 3.56
CA PHE A 212 -2.00 11.72 2.90
C PHE A 212 -1.32 12.87 3.66
N ASN A 213 -0.07 13.19 3.32
CA ASN A 213 0.72 14.24 3.97
C ASN A 213 0.81 14.15 5.51
N THR A 214 0.57 12.98 6.06
CA THR A 214 0.57 12.70 7.51
C THR A 214 1.92 12.93 8.19
N TRP A 215 2.98 13.08 7.40
CA TRP A 215 4.33 13.46 7.85
C TRP A 215 4.45 14.94 8.22
N ARG A 216 3.55 15.82 7.74
CA ARG A 216 3.61 17.27 8.02
C ARG A 216 3.28 17.54 9.49
N PRO A 217 4.05 18.39 10.16
CA PRO A 217 3.91 18.60 11.61
C PRO A 217 2.49 18.97 12.05
N GLU A 218 1.87 19.95 11.39
CA GLU A 218 0.53 20.42 11.75
C GLU A 218 -0.52 19.31 11.58
N LYS A 219 -0.49 18.61 10.47
CA LYS A 219 -1.42 17.53 10.17
C LYS A 219 -1.19 16.32 11.07
N ARG A 220 0.07 15.93 11.28
CA ARG A 220 0.46 14.91 12.24
C ARG A 220 -0.10 15.19 13.62
N ASP A 221 0.10 16.42 14.12
CA ASP A 221 -0.35 16.82 15.45
C ASP A 221 -1.89 16.85 15.55
N GLY A 222 -2.60 17.20 14.45
CA GLY A 222 -4.04 17.07 14.31
C GLY A 222 -4.52 15.62 14.40
N ILE A 223 -3.86 14.69 13.71
CA ILE A 223 -4.16 13.25 13.77
C ILE A 223 -3.89 12.70 15.17
N VAL A 224 -2.76 13.08 15.79
CA VAL A 224 -2.44 12.68 17.18
C VAL A 224 -3.53 13.15 18.16
N ARG A 225 -4.01 14.38 18.01
CA ARG A 225 -5.13 14.91 18.82
C ARG A 225 -6.39 14.09 18.63
N MET A 226 -6.80 13.83 17.39
CA MET A 226 -7.99 13.04 17.05
C MET A 226 -7.93 11.63 17.65
N VAL A 227 -6.81 10.92 17.54
CA VAL A 227 -6.63 9.58 18.13
C VAL A 227 -6.77 9.62 19.64
N LYS A 228 -6.14 10.60 20.32
CA LYS A 228 -6.26 10.78 21.76
C LYS A 228 -7.70 11.05 22.21
N GLN A 229 -8.46 11.81 21.44
CA GLN A 229 -9.88 12.07 21.71
C GLN A 229 -10.72 10.80 21.60
N LEU A 230 -10.51 9.98 20.56
CA LEU A 230 -11.18 8.67 20.43
C LEU A 230 -10.85 7.75 21.61
N GLN A 231 -9.56 7.63 21.96
CA GLN A 231 -9.10 6.83 23.10
C GLN A 231 -9.69 7.30 24.42
N ALA A 232 -9.73 8.62 24.66
CA ALA A 232 -10.32 9.21 25.87
C ALA A 232 -11.83 8.95 25.94
N ALA A 233 -12.51 8.85 24.80
CA ALA A 233 -13.93 8.50 24.71
C ALA A 233 -14.20 6.99 24.78
N GLY A 234 -13.15 6.16 24.93
CA GLY A 234 -13.28 4.68 24.93
C GLY A 234 -13.64 4.10 23.55
N VAL A 235 -13.42 4.84 22.47
CA VAL A 235 -13.69 4.42 21.10
C VAL A 235 -12.45 3.75 20.51
N ARG A 236 -12.63 2.56 19.95
CA ARG A 236 -11.54 1.76 19.39
C ARG A 236 -11.02 2.37 18.08
N ILE A 237 -9.71 2.53 18.02
CA ILE A 237 -8.92 2.78 16.81
C ILE A 237 -7.66 1.94 16.91
N ASP A 238 -7.37 1.14 15.88
CA ASP A 238 -6.30 0.15 15.93
C ASP A 238 -5.05 0.61 15.18
N GLY A 239 -5.17 1.58 14.26
CA GLY A 239 -4.02 2.03 13.50
C GLY A 239 -4.22 3.32 12.72
N ILE A 240 -3.07 3.86 12.27
CA ILE A 240 -2.96 5.01 11.39
C ILE A 240 -2.30 4.59 10.09
N GLY A 241 -2.99 4.83 8.97
CA GLY A 241 -2.47 4.71 7.62
C GLY A 241 -1.84 6.02 7.15
N MET A 242 -0.58 5.94 6.78
CA MET A 242 0.14 6.99 6.05
C MET A 242 0.09 6.61 4.56
N GLN A 243 -0.68 7.32 3.74
CA GLN A 243 -0.87 6.92 2.33
C GLN A 243 0.47 6.75 1.60
N GLY A 244 1.40 7.69 1.74
CA GLY A 244 2.72 7.52 1.14
C GLY A 244 2.79 7.95 -0.33
N HIS A 245 1.93 8.88 -0.78
CA HIS A 245 2.01 9.51 -2.09
C HIS A 245 3.14 10.55 -2.09
N TRP A 246 4.36 10.07 -2.31
CA TRP A 246 5.57 10.87 -2.17
C TRP A 246 6.27 11.09 -3.51
N GLY A 247 7.36 11.83 -3.49
CA GLY A 247 8.19 12.08 -4.65
C GLY A 247 9.64 11.66 -4.44
N LEU A 248 10.46 11.86 -5.47
CA LEU A 248 11.86 11.50 -5.44
C LEU A 248 12.64 12.23 -4.33
N ASP A 249 12.28 13.48 -4.05
CA ASP A 249 13.06 14.35 -3.18
C ASP A 249 12.27 14.82 -1.95
N TYR A 250 11.04 14.33 -1.75
CA TYR A 250 10.19 14.69 -0.63
C TYR A 250 9.24 13.55 -0.23
N PRO A 251 8.76 13.54 1.02
CA PRO A 251 9.27 14.30 2.16
C PRO A 251 10.67 13.82 2.56
N ALA A 252 11.36 14.57 3.45
CA ALA A 252 12.60 14.08 4.02
C ALA A 252 12.35 12.80 4.84
N ILE A 253 13.30 11.87 4.82
CA ILE A 253 13.22 10.61 5.59
C ILE A 253 13.00 10.89 7.08
N ALA A 254 13.64 11.92 7.63
CA ALA A 254 13.49 12.32 9.02
C ALA A 254 12.05 12.76 9.38
N ASP A 255 11.34 13.41 8.46
CA ASP A 255 9.96 13.84 8.68
C ASP A 255 9.01 12.64 8.70
N ILE A 256 9.23 11.66 7.80
CA ILE A 256 8.49 10.39 7.79
C ILE A 256 8.74 9.63 9.11
N GLU A 257 10.01 9.52 9.53
CA GLU A 257 10.39 8.83 10.75
C GLU A 257 9.75 9.48 11.98
N ALA A 258 9.78 10.81 12.08
CA ALA A 258 9.15 11.56 13.17
C ALA A 258 7.62 11.33 13.23
N ALA A 259 6.96 11.19 12.08
CA ALA A 259 5.53 10.88 12.05
C ALA A 259 5.24 9.45 12.49
N ILE A 260 6.01 8.46 12.03
CA ILE A 260 5.90 7.07 12.46
C ILE A 260 6.05 6.97 13.99
N ASP A 261 7.05 7.65 14.56
CA ASP A 261 7.30 7.64 16.00
C ASP A 261 6.18 8.31 16.80
N ALA A 262 5.63 9.42 16.29
CA ALA A 262 4.52 10.11 16.92
C ALA A 262 3.24 9.25 16.96
N TYR A 263 2.94 8.50 15.89
CA TYR A 263 1.80 7.60 15.85
C TYR A 263 2.02 6.34 16.68
N ALA A 264 3.20 5.75 16.62
CA ALA A 264 3.56 4.60 17.43
C ALA A 264 3.47 4.90 18.95
N ALA A 265 3.80 6.12 19.38
CA ALA A 265 3.68 6.56 20.76
C ALA A 265 2.23 6.60 21.27
N LEU A 266 1.23 6.52 20.40
CA LEU A 266 -0.19 6.39 20.78
C LEU A 266 -0.60 4.96 21.12
N GLY A 267 0.30 3.98 20.92
CA GLY A 267 -0.01 2.56 21.13
C GLY A 267 -0.87 1.95 20.01
N VAL A 268 -0.95 2.57 18.83
CA VAL A 268 -1.64 2.08 17.65
C VAL A 268 -0.66 1.59 16.59
N LYS A 269 -1.12 0.73 15.68
CA LYS A 269 -0.33 0.28 14.52
C LYS A 269 -0.07 1.44 13.56
N VAL A 270 1.06 1.39 12.87
CA VAL A 270 1.37 2.31 11.77
C VAL A 270 1.47 1.50 10.46
N MET A 271 0.88 1.99 9.39
CA MET A 271 0.96 1.38 8.07
C MET A 271 1.36 2.44 7.05
N ILE A 272 2.09 2.01 6.01
CA ILE A 272 2.20 2.74 4.76
C ILE A 272 1.19 2.11 3.82
N THR A 273 0.15 2.84 3.43
CA THR A 273 -1.07 2.23 2.88
C THR A 273 -1.20 2.33 1.37
N GLU A 274 -0.55 3.34 0.74
CA GLU A 274 -0.77 3.69 -0.67
C GLU A 274 0.51 4.17 -1.35
N LEU A 275 1.65 3.55 -1.01
CA LEU A 275 2.96 4.03 -1.46
C LEU A 275 3.05 4.09 -2.97
N ASP A 276 3.34 5.28 -3.46
CA ASP A 276 3.87 5.53 -4.80
C ASP A 276 4.91 6.66 -4.74
N VAL A 277 5.89 6.63 -5.65
CA VAL A 277 6.96 7.63 -5.72
C VAL A 277 6.88 8.35 -7.07
N ASP A 278 6.25 9.52 -7.05
CA ASP A 278 6.06 10.35 -8.24
C ASP A 278 7.42 10.78 -8.82
N VAL A 279 7.65 10.47 -10.10
CA VAL A 279 8.89 10.83 -10.81
C VAL A 279 8.73 12.09 -11.67
N LEU A 280 7.48 12.55 -11.83
CA LEU A 280 7.20 13.74 -12.62
C LEU A 280 7.43 15.01 -11.81
N PRO A 281 7.85 16.12 -12.46
CA PRO A 281 8.02 17.38 -11.77
C PRO A 281 6.68 17.89 -11.24
N LEU A 282 6.66 18.22 -9.95
CA LEU A 282 5.57 18.94 -9.29
C LEU A 282 6.17 20.14 -8.56
N THR A 283 5.45 21.25 -8.53
CA THR A 283 5.80 22.34 -7.62
C THR A 283 5.59 21.88 -6.17
N LYS A 284 6.27 22.52 -5.21
CA LYS A 284 6.03 22.23 -3.78
C LYS A 284 4.56 22.41 -3.41
N GLU A 285 3.91 23.42 -3.97
CA GLU A 285 2.48 23.67 -3.80
C GLU A 285 1.62 22.59 -4.43
N GLY A 286 1.96 22.10 -5.62
CA GLY A 286 1.29 20.99 -6.29
C GLY A 286 1.46 19.65 -5.56
N GLN A 287 2.60 19.43 -4.90
CA GLN A 287 2.82 18.28 -4.02
C GLN A 287 1.92 18.33 -2.77
N ILE A 288 1.59 19.52 -2.30
CA ILE A 288 0.78 19.72 -1.11
C ILE A 288 -0.70 19.48 -1.39
N ILE A 289 -1.21 19.99 -2.50
CA ILE A 289 -2.65 20.20 -2.68
C ILE A 289 -3.19 19.52 -3.94
N GLY A 290 -2.36 19.26 -4.96
CA GLY A 290 -2.84 18.81 -6.28
C GLY A 290 -3.74 19.84 -7.00
N GLN A 291 -4.46 20.67 -6.25
CA GLN A 291 -5.49 21.59 -6.75
C GLN A 291 -4.92 22.73 -7.63
N GLY A 292 -3.76 23.24 -7.29
CA GLY A 292 -3.12 24.31 -8.08
C GLY A 292 -2.73 23.87 -9.50
N MET A 293 -2.51 22.57 -9.69
CA MET A 293 -2.07 21.98 -10.96
C MET A 293 -3.24 21.72 -11.92
N THR A 294 -4.47 21.80 -11.47
CA THR A 294 -5.66 21.69 -12.32
C THR A 294 -6.03 23.01 -13.00
N HIS A 295 -5.32 24.11 -12.67
CA HIS A 295 -5.58 25.40 -13.29
C HIS A 295 -5.37 25.35 -14.82
N PRO A 296 -6.24 25.97 -15.64
CA PRO A 296 -6.19 25.91 -17.11
C PRO A 296 -4.81 26.26 -17.72
N GLN A 297 -4.01 27.13 -17.09
CA GLN A 297 -2.66 27.45 -17.58
C GLN A 297 -1.76 26.21 -17.69
N PHE A 298 -1.90 25.21 -16.81
CA PHE A 298 -1.11 23.99 -16.84
C PHE A 298 -1.55 23.00 -17.92
N GLN A 299 -2.67 23.28 -18.60
CA GLN A 299 -3.16 22.52 -19.75
C GLN A 299 -2.61 23.05 -21.09
N LEU A 300 -1.88 24.18 -21.07
CA LEU A 300 -1.25 24.73 -22.28
C LEU A 300 -0.12 23.79 -22.78
N PRO A 301 0.08 23.68 -24.10
CA PRO A 301 1.05 22.74 -24.69
C PRO A 301 2.48 22.89 -24.19
N GLU A 302 2.93 24.13 -23.95
CA GLU A 302 4.26 24.43 -23.42
C GLU A 302 4.47 23.87 -22.00
N PHE A 303 3.43 23.96 -21.16
CA PHE A 303 3.47 23.37 -19.80
C PHE A 303 3.34 21.86 -19.83
N LYS A 304 2.53 21.28 -20.75
CA LYS A 304 2.40 19.83 -20.89
C LYS A 304 3.75 19.15 -21.10
N ARG A 305 4.61 19.71 -21.95
CA ARG A 305 5.94 19.14 -22.19
C ARG A 305 6.81 19.18 -20.93
N PHE A 306 6.73 20.24 -20.15
CA PHE A 306 7.47 20.36 -18.89
C PHE A 306 6.91 19.42 -17.81
N LEU A 307 5.60 19.25 -17.75
CA LEU A 307 4.91 18.46 -16.73
C LEU A 307 4.84 16.97 -17.06
N ASP A 308 5.10 16.58 -18.31
CA ASP A 308 5.15 15.20 -18.77
C ASP A 308 6.43 14.95 -19.61
N PRO A 309 7.62 15.06 -18.99
CA PRO A 309 8.89 15.02 -19.70
C PRO A 309 9.30 13.60 -20.15
N TYR A 310 8.68 12.55 -19.61
CA TYR A 310 9.08 11.15 -19.80
C TYR A 310 8.09 10.35 -20.62
N ARG A 311 7.38 10.99 -21.53
CA ARG A 311 6.35 10.38 -22.36
C ARG A 311 6.85 9.18 -23.17
N ASP A 312 8.08 9.24 -23.65
CA ASP A 312 8.72 8.20 -24.48
C ASP A 312 9.53 7.18 -23.68
N GLY A 313 9.50 7.24 -22.35
CA GLY A 313 10.21 6.34 -21.45
C GLY A 313 10.97 7.07 -20.34
N LEU A 314 11.20 6.38 -19.24
CA LEU A 314 11.91 6.93 -18.09
C LEU A 314 13.42 6.87 -18.31
N PRO A 315 14.18 7.99 -18.25
CA PRO A 315 15.63 7.99 -18.37
C PRO A 315 16.31 7.12 -17.30
N ALA A 316 17.43 6.48 -17.64
CA ALA A 316 18.14 5.60 -16.73
C ALA A 316 18.55 6.30 -15.40
N GLU A 317 18.94 7.57 -15.47
CA GLU A 317 19.27 8.37 -14.27
C GLU A 317 18.06 8.52 -13.35
N VAL A 318 16.88 8.79 -13.90
CA VAL A 318 15.64 8.93 -13.11
C VAL A 318 15.19 7.58 -12.56
N GLN A 319 15.38 6.50 -13.32
CA GLN A 319 15.16 5.13 -12.82
C GLN A 319 16.05 4.82 -11.63
N GLN A 320 17.33 5.22 -11.68
CA GLN A 320 18.24 5.03 -10.54
C GLN A 320 17.81 5.85 -9.33
N ARG A 321 17.47 7.12 -9.51
CA ARG A 321 16.95 7.97 -8.41
C ARG A 321 15.69 7.35 -7.79
N LEU A 322 14.79 6.80 -8.60
CA LEU A 322 13.61 6.09 -8.10
C LEU A 322 13.99 4.85 -7.27
N ALA A 323 14.96 4.06 -7.76
CA ALA A 323 15.47 2.90 -7.06
C ALA A 323 16.12 3.28 -5.71
N ASP A 324 16.92 4.33 -5.69
CA ASP A 324 17.57 4.85 -4.48
C ASP A 324 16.52 5.35 -3.46
N ARG A 325 15.50 6.07 -3.95
CA ARG A 325 14.42 6.56 -3.09
C ARG A 325 13.62 5.42 -2.46
N TYR A 326 13.24 4.40 -3.22
CA TYR A 326 12.61 3.21 -2.68
C TYR A 326 13.49 2.49 -1.67
N ALA A 327 14.80 2.38 -1.93
CA ALA A 327 15.75 1.78 -0.99
C ALA A 327 15.80 2.56 0.35
N GLU A 328 15.84 3.90 0.32
CA GLU A 328 15.81 4.75 1.52
C GLU A 328 14.52 4.56 2.33
N LEU A 329 13.36 4.57 1.65
CA LEU A 329 12.06 4.39 2.27
C LEU A 329 11.95 3.00 2.93
N PHE A 330 12.26 1.95 2.19
CA PHE A 330 12.20 0.60 2.73
C PHE A 330 13.24 0.32 3.80
N ALA A 331 14.41 0.97 3.76
CA ALA A 331 15.38 0.92 4.87
C ALA A 331 14.82 1.57 6.15
N LEU A 332 14.12 2.70 6.04
CA LEU A 332 13.40 3.29 7.17
C LEU A 332 12.32 2.32 7.69
N PHE A 333 11.46 1.81 6.82
CA PHE A 333 10.37 0.91 7.23
C PHE A 333 10.90 -0.35 7.90
N HIS A 334 11.97 -0.93 7.37
CA HIS A 334 12.61 -2.11 7.97
C HIS A 334 13.24 -1.82 9.35
N ARG A 335 13.81 -0.63 9.55
CA ARG A 335 14.27 -0.20 10.89
C ARG A 335 13.10 -0.06 11.88
N LYS A 336 11.92 0.36 11.39
CA LYS A 336 10.69 0.57 12.18
C LYS A 336 9.72 -0.62 12.17
N ARG A 337 10.18 -1.82 11.75
CA ARG A 337 9.34 -3.01 11.61
C ARG A 337 8.60 -3.44 12.88
N ASP A 338 9.06 -3.03 14.06
CA ASP A 338 8.41 -3.34 15.33
C ASP A 338 7.09 -2.54 15.51
N VAL A 339 6.89 -1.46 14.75
CA VAL A 339 5.69 -0.61 14.80
C VAL A 339 4.96 -0.53 13.46
N ILE A 340 5.65 -0.79 12.34
CA ILE A 340 5.02 -0.86 11.02
C ILE A 340 4.48 -2.27 10.79
N SER A 341 3.17 -2.39 10.63
CA SER A 341 2.51 -3.69 10.41
C SER A 341 2.34 -4.04 8.93
N ARG A 342 2.31 -3.05 8.03
CA ARG A 342 2.11 -3.23 6.59
C ARG A 342 2.72 -2.09 5.77
N VAL A 343 3.23 -2.45 4.58
CA VAL A 343 3.59 -1.51 3.52
C VAL A 343 2.88 -1.93 2.24
N SER A 344 1.97 -1.10 1.74
CA SER A 344 1.22 -1.34 0.51
C SER A 344 1.60 -0.30 -0.54
N VAL A 345 1.84 -0.74 -1.77
CA VAL A 345 1.98 0.14 -2.94
C VAL A 345 0.60 0.41 -3.55
N TRP A 346 0.40 1.61 -4.14
CA TRP A 346 -0.91 1.97 -4.71
C TRP A 346 -0.99 1.60 -6.19
N GLY A 347 -1.04 0.29 -6.43
CA GLY A 347 -1.14 -0.32 -7.75
C GLY A 347 -0.04 -1.34 -8.02
N VAL A 348 -0.26 -2.21 -9.01
CA VAL A 348 0.66 -3.31 -9.34
C VAL A 348 1.74 -2.86 -10.32
N HIS A 349 1.40 -2.06 -11.34
CA HIS A 349 2.30 -1.62 -12.40
C HIS A 349 2.01 -0.19 -12.86
N ASP A 350 3.00 0.46 -13.47
CA ASP A 350 2.96 1.89 -13.79
C ASP A 350 1.76 2.32 -14.67
N THR A 351 1.23 1.44 -15.52
CA THR A 351 0.10 1.79 -16.40
C THR A 351 -1.20 2.05 -15.63
N MET A 352 -1.43 1.32 -14.51
CA MET A 352 -2.63 1.48 -13.71
C MET A 352 -2.54 2.62 -12.68
N SER A 353 -1.36 3.23 -12.51
CA SER A 353 -1.21 4.29 -11.52
C SER A 353 -2.15 5.46 -11.77
N TRP A 354 -2.88 5.87 -10.73
CA TRP A 354 -3.74 7.06 -10.75
C TRP A 354 -2.97 8.35 -11.07
N LYS A 355 -1.66 8.36 -10.80
CA LYS A 355 -0.74 9.46 -11.10
C LYS A 355 -0.59 9.74 -12.60
N ASN A 356 -1.06 8.86 -13.48
CA ASN A 356 -1.15 9.14 -14.91
C ASN A 356 -2.25 10.16 -15.23
N GLY A 357 -3.29 10.25 -14.40
CA GLY A 357 -4.45 11.13 -14.59
C GLY A 357 -4.58 12.26 -13.59
N TYR A 358 -3.81 12.25 -12.51
CA TYR A 358 -3.92 13.24 -11.44
C TYR A 358 -2.53 13.69 -10.94
N PRO A 359 -2.34 14.95 -10.53
CA PRO A 359 -3.28 16.09 -10.57
C PRO A 359 -3.47 16.68 -11.97
N ILE A 360 -2.74 16.20 -12.96
CA ILE A 360 -2.82 16.64 -14.35
C ILE A 360 -3.17 15.43 -15.20
N PRO A 361 -4.24 15.48 -16.01
CA PRO A 361 -4.63 14.36 -16.87
C PRO A 361 -3.61 14.09 -17.98
N ASP A 362 -3.63 12.86 -18.49
CA ASP A 362 -2.88 12.40 -19.66
C ASP A 362 -1.34 12.50 -19.52
N ARG A 363 -0.81 12.30 -18.32
CA ARG A 363 0.64 12.18 -18.09
C ARG A 363 1.10 10.73 -18.10
N THR A 364 2.40 10.54 -18.34
CA THR A 364 3.05 9.23 -18.32
C THR A 364 3.97 9.15 -17.11
N ASN A 365 3.47 8.56 -16.01
CA ASN A 365 4.22 8.42 -14.77
C ASN A 365 4.76 6.98 -14.60
N TYR A 366 5.76 6.84 -13.72
CA TYR A 366 6.46 5.57 -13.46
C TYR A 366 6.71 5.36 -11.96
N PRO A 367 5.66 5.45 -11.11
CA PRO A 367 5.86 5.56 -9.66
C PRO A 367 6.00 4.21 -8.94
N LEU A 368 5.75 3.07 -9.60
CA LEU A 368 5.61 1.77 -8.97
C LEU A 368 6.84 0.86 -9.20
N LEU A 369 6.80 -0.36 -8.65
CA LEU A 369 7.91 -1.33 -8.70
C LEU A 369 7.95 -2.15 -9.98
N PHE A 370 6.83 -2.25 -10.71
CA PHE A 370 6.73 -2.89 -12.02
C PHE A 370 6.42 -1.85 -13.09
N ASP A 371 7.05 -1.99 -14.23
CA ASP A 371 6.93 -1.05 -15.34
C ASP A 371 5.60 -1.19 -16.11
N ARG A 372 5.46 -0.39 -17.15
CA ARG A 372 4.28 -0.40 -18.03
C ARG A 372 4.14 -1.68 -18.87
N GLN A 373 5.17 -2.54 -18.89
CA GLN A 373 5.20 -3.85 -19.51
C GLN A 373 5.17 -4.99 -18.48
N TYR A 374 4.87 -4.67 -17.20
CA TYR A 374 4.81 -5.60 -16.06
C TYR A 374 6.16 -6.24 -15.71
N GLN A 375 7.27 -5.63 -16.16
CA GLN A 375 8.60 -6.11 -15.81
C GLN A 375 9.07 -5.46 -14.51
N PRO A 376 9.88 -6.18 -13.72
CA PRO A 376 10.50 -5.60 -12.53
C PRO A 376 11.41 -4.42 -12.90
N LYS A 377 11.30 -3.34 -12.14
CA LYS A 377 12.18 -2.17 -12.28
C LYS A 377 13.39 -2.29 -11.34
N PRO A 378 14.47 -1.54 -11.56
CA PRO A 378 15.62 -1.49 -10.63
C PRO A 378 15.20 -1.18 -9.18
N ALA A 379 14.11 -0.44 -8.98
CA ALA A 379 13.52 -0.19 -7.67
C ALA A 379 13.10 -1.48 -6.94
N LEU A 380 12.56 -2.47 -7.66
CA LEU A 380 12.22 -3.77 -7.05
C LEU A 380 13.46 -4.48 -6.54
N ASP A 381 14.53 -4.50 -7.33
CA ASP A 381 15.78 -5.17 -6.95
C ASP A 381 16.41 -4.55 -5.71
N THR A 382 16.41 -3.20 -5.62
CA THR A 382 16.95 -2.51 -4.44
C THR A 382 16.11 -2.76 -3.20
N VAL A 383 14.78 -2.78 -3.32
CA VAL A 383 13.86 -3.11 -2.21
C VAL A 383 14.11 -4.54 -1.70
N LEU A 384 14.26 -5.51 -2.58
CA LEU A 384 14.55 -6.91 -2.22
C LEU A 384 15.90 -7.10 -1.50
N GLN A 385 16.83 -6.16 -1.67
CA GLN A 385 18.15 -6.21 -1.01
C GLN A 385 18.16 -5.59 0.39
N VAL A 386 17.20 -4.72 0.74
CA VAL A 386 17.18 -4.00 2.03
C VAL A 386 17.24 -4.94 3.23
N PRO A 387 16.41 -6.00 3.36
CA PRO A 387 16.43 -6.87 4.54
C PRO A 387 17.70 -7.73 4.65
N ARG A 388 18.50 -7.81 3.57
CA ARG A 388 19.73 -8.62 3.49
C ARG A 388 20.99 -7.84 3.88
N LYS A 389 20.91 -6.51 3.90
CA LYS A 389 22.01 -5.65 4.32
C LYS A 389 22.03 -5.63 5.85
N ARG A 390 22.96 -6.40 6.47
CA ARG A 390 23.23 -6.40 7.91
C ARG A 390 24.07 -5.20 8.32
#